data_5fbbe4da48081df99edf41b462f164e4
#
_entry.id   5fbbe4da48081df99edf41b462f164e4
#
_cell.length_a   1.000
_cell.length_b   1.000
_cell.length_c   1.000
_cell.angle_alpha   90.00
_cell.angle_beta   90.00
_cell.angle_gamma   90.00
#
_symmetry.space_group_name_H-M   'P 1'
#
loop_
_entity.id
_entity.type
_entity.pdbx_description
1 polymer ?
#
loop_
_entity_poly.entity_id
_entity_poly.type
_entity_poly.pdbx_seq_one_letter_code
_entity_poly.pdbx_strand_id
1 'polypeptide(L)'
;MPELPDITVYVEALERHLQGEVVEEVRLASPFLLRTVEPPLDDAIGKRVTSVRRLGKRILLGLEDDLWLVFHLMIAGRFHWKQRGAKLAGRHALAAFDFAKGALTLTEFGPKKRASLHVVRGEANLAEHDPGGIEVLEASLESFREALSRENHTLKRTLTSPHLFSGIGNAYSDEILHRARLSPKAMSGKLAEDEIERLYEATRSTLTEWLEQLRAEVGDGFPEGVRHDRAGMAVHGRYNEPCPVCGTPVQRLRRQDSESNYCPRCQTDGEILADR
;
A
#
# COMPACT_ATOMS: atom_id res chain seq x y z
N MET A 1 4.92 1.22 -4.98
CA MET A 1 4.50 1.60 -3.60
C MET A 1 3.80 0.41 -2.99
N PRO A 2 4.11 0.01 -1.75
CA PRO A 2 3.29 -0.99 -1.07
C PRO A 2 1.83 -0.56 -1.01
N GLU A 3 0.92 -1.48 -1.35
CA GLU A 3 -0.52 -1.26 -1.38
C GLU A 3 -1.20 -2.16 -0.34
N LEU A 4 -2.53 -2.26 -0.31
CA LEU A 4 -3.28 -2.96 0.73
C LEU A 4 -2.75 -4.37 1.05
N PRO A 5 -2.55 -5.29 0.08
CA PRO A 5 -2.05 -6.62 0.41
C PRO A 5 -0.63 -6.59 1.01
N ASP A 6 0.24 -5.72 0.49
CA ASP A 6 1.62 -5.58 0.97
C ASP A 6 1.68 -5.05 2.40
N ILE A 7 0.90 -4.00 2.67
CA ILE A 7 0.84 -3.37 3.98
C ILE A 7 0.23 -4.34 5.00
N THR A 8 -0.77 -5.12 4.60
CA THR A 8 -1.40 -6.11 5.48
C THR A 8 -0.40 -7.17 5.93
N VAL A 9 0.38 -7.76 5.02
CA VAL A 9 1.39 -8.75 5.43
C VAL A 9 2.52 -8.14 6.26
N TYR A 10 2.88 -6.86 6.04
CA TYR A 10 3.78 -6.16 6.95
C TYR A 10 3.18 -6.02 8.35
N VAL A 11 1.93 -5.60 8.47
CA VAL A 11 1.23 -5.45 9.76
C VAL A 11 1.21 -6.79 10.50
N GLU A 12 0.81 -7.87 9.82
CA GLU A 12 0.77 -9.22 10.40
C GLU A 12 2.15 -9.71 10.87
N ALA A 13 3.20 -9.46 10.09
CA ALA A 13 4.57 -9.80 10.47
C ALA A 13 5.07 -8.94 11.65
N LEU A 14 4.80 -7.64 11.62
CA LEU A 14 5.17 -6.73 12.70
C LEU A 14 4.42 -7.08 13.99
N GLU A 15 3.15 -7.45 13.93
CA GLU A 15 2.38 -7.90 15.10
C GLU A 15 3.04 -9.13 15.74
N ARG A 16 3.40 -10.15 14.94
CA ARG A 16 4.10 -11.35 15.45
C ARG A 16 5.44 -11.03 16.10
N HIS A 17 6.18 -10.04 15.57
CA HIS A 17 7.53 -9.73 16.05
C HIS A 17 7.56 -8.71 17.18
N LEU A 18 6.63 -7.77 17.20
CA LEU A 18 6.69 -6.58 18.05
C LEU A 18 5.64 -6.54 19.16
N GLN A 19 4.51 -7.26 19.04
CA GLN A 19 3.47 -7.22 20.06
C GLN A 19 4.02 -7.56 21.45
N GLY A 20 3.91 -6.61 22.38
CA GLY A 20 4.43 -6.76 23.73
C GLY A 20 5.92 -6.49 23.92
N GLU A 21 6.69 -6.29 22.84
CA GLU A 21 8.11 -5.89 22.90
C GLU A 21 8.27 -4.42 23.31
N VAL A 22 9.38 -4.11 23.98
CA VAL A 22 9.73 -2.74 24.38
C VAL A 22 10.70 -2.15 23.39
N VAL A 23 10.46 -0.92 22.95
CA VAL A 23 11.43 -0.15 22.15
C VAL A 23 12.61 0.20 23.03
N GLU A 24 13.78 -0.42 22.80
CA GLU A 24 14.98 -0.20 23.62
C GLU A 24 15.81 0.96 23.13
N GLU A 25 15.89 1.13 21.82
CA GLU A 25 16.65 2.20 21.17
C GLU A 25 16.02 2.60 19.85
N VAL A 26 16.11 3.87 19.51
CA VAL A 26 15.75 4.40 18.19
C VAL A 26 16.97 5.05 17.58
N ARG A 27 17.34 4.62 16.38
CA ARG A 27 18.50 5.14 15.64
C ARG A 27 18.04 5.74 14.33
N LEU A 28 18.16 7.06 14.18
CA LEU A 28 17.74 7.78 12.99
C LEU A 28 18.95 8.09 12.11
N ALA A 29 19.05 7.43 10.94
CA ALA A 29 20.12 7.68 9.97
C ALA A 29 19.78 8.84 9.00
N SER A 30 18.49 9.10 8.77
CA SER A 30 18.03 10.20 7.93
C SER A 30 17.00 11.05 8.67
N PRO A 31 17.35 12.31 9.02
CA PRO A 31 16.42 13.20 9.72
C PRO A 31 15.20 13.55 8.88
N PHE A 32 15.28 13.44 7.56
CA PHE A 32 14.16 13.69 6.66
C PHE A 32 13.03 12.65 6.76
N LEU A 33 13.27 11.50 7.40
CA LEU A 33 12.23 10.51 7.67
C LEU A 33 11.18 11.07 8.64
N LEU A 34 11.63 11.71 9.73
CA LEU A 34 10.78 12.24 10.79
C LEU A 34 10.09 13.53 10.33
N ARG A 35 8.77 13.59 10.47
CA ARG A 35 7.93 14.72 10.03
C ARG A 35 7.31 15.52 11.17
N THR A 36 7.46 15.05 12.40
CA THR A 36 6.97 15.70 13.61
C THR A 36 8.15 16.09 14.51
N VAL A 37 7.99 17.16 15.27
CA VAL A 37 8.94 17.60 16.29
C VAL A 37 8.39 17.27 17.67
N GLU A 38 7.07 17.44 17.83
CA GLU A 38 6.32 17.11 19.03
C GLU A 38 5.18 16.12 18.71
N PRO A 39 5.06 15.03 19.44
CA PRO A 39 6.00 14.51 20.48
C PRO A 39 7.36 14.14 19.88
N PRO A 40 8.45 14.20 20.66
CA PRO A 40 9.77 13.78 20.18
C PRO A 40 9.80 12.26 19.96
N LEU A 41 10.61 11.81 19.00
CA LEU A 41 10.75 10.39 18.67
C LEU A 41 11.30 9.56 19.84
N ASP A 42 12.14 10.18 20.66
CA ASP A 42 12.75 9.55 21.85
C ASP A 42 11.71 9.17 22.91
N ASP A 43 10.51 9.78 22.89
CA ASP A 43 9.41 9.36 23.76
C ASP A 43 8.97 7.91 23.52
N ALA A 44 9.34 7.32 22.38
CA ALA A 44 9.07 5.90 22.08
C ALA A 44 9.99 4.95 22.89
N ILE A 45 11.17 5.43 23.31
CA ILE A 45 12.16 4.60 24.03
C ILE A 45 11.60 4.20 25.40
N GLY A 46 11.72 2.93 25.73
CA GLY A 46 11.21 2.36 26.97
C GLY A 46 9.73 1.98 26.93
N LYS A 47 8.99 2.32 25.85
CA LYS A 47 7.58 1.99 25.72
C LYS A 47 7.36 0.64 25.04
N ARG A 48 6.32 -0.06 25.51
CA ARG A 48 5.88 -1.34 24.95
C ARG A 48 4.98 -1.13 23.74
N VAL A 49 5.14 -1.95 22.72
CA VAL A 49 4.22 -2.03 21.59
C VAL A 49 2.91 -2.69 22.06
N THR A 50 1.82 -1.96 21.96
CA THR A 50 0.48 -2.40 22.39
C THR A 50 -0.39 -2.85 21.23
N SER A 51 -0.12 -2.36 20.02
CA SER A 51 -0.86 -2.76 18.82
C SER A 51 -0.09 -2.44 17.55
N VAL A 52 -0.41 -3.16 16.48
CA VAL A 52 0.05 -2.88 15.12
C VAL A 52 -1.17 -2.82 14.21
N ARG A 53 -1.35 -1.74 13.46
CA ARG A 53 -2.54 -1.54 12.63
C ARG A 53 -2.18 -0.97 11.26
N ARG A 54 -3.08 -1.17 10.30
CA ARG A 54 -3.06 -0.51 8.99
C ARG A 54 -4.03 0.68 8.98
N LEU A 55 -3.61 1.77 8.35
CA LEU A 55 -4.48 2.90 8.03
C LEU A 55 -4.20 3.33 6.58
N GLY A 56 -5.05 2.94 5.65
CA GLY A 56 -4.78 3.10 4.22
C GLY A 56 -3.50 2.36 3.81
N LYS A 57 -2.50 3.10 3.36
CA LYS A 57 -1.15 2.59 3.03
C LYS A 57 -0.11 2.92 4.10
N ARG A 58 -0.55 3.23 5.30
CA ARG A 58 0.29 3.48 6.47
C ARG A 58 0.29 2.30 7.42
N ILE A 59 1.37 2.18 8.15
CA ILE A 59 1.53 1.22 9.24
C ILE A 59 1.63 2.02 10.54
N LEU A 60 0.83 1.64 11.52
CA LEU A 60 0.77 2.28 12.82
C LEU A 60 1.28 1.30 13.88
N LEU A 61 2.25 1.75 14.66
CA LEU A 61 2.65 1.07 15.89
C LEU A 61 2.10 1.88 17.07
N GLY A 62 1.14 1.29 17.79
CA GLY A 62 0.67 1.83 19.07
C GLY A 62 1.62 1.43 20.19
N LEU A 63 1.99 2.39 21.01
CA LEU A 63 2.87 2.23 22.16
C LEU A 63 2.10 2.58 23.44
N GLU A 64 2.66 2.23 24.61
CA GLU A 64 2.16 2.67 25.91
C GLU A 64 1.99 4.20 25.97
N ASP A 65 1.15 4.68 26.87
CA ASP A 65 0.81 6.11 27.07
C ASP A 65 0.22 6.78 25.82
N ASP A 66 -0.54 6.01 25.02
CA ASP A 66 -1.25 6.47 23.83
C ASP A 66 -0.33 7.20 22.85
N LEU A 67 0.91 6.69 22.68
CA LEU A 67 1.88 7.18 21.70
C LEU A 67 1.82 6.29 20.46
N TRP A 68 1.89 6.90 19.29
CA TRP A 68 1.78 6.23 18.00
C TRP A 68 2.93 6.60 17.07
N LEU A 69 3.49 5.58 16.41
CA LEU A 69 4.41 5.75 15.31
C LEU A 69 3.68 5.45 14.00
N VAL A 70 3.54 6.46 13.15
CA VAL A 70 2.80 6.38 11.88
C VAL A 70 3.80 6.37 10.72
N PHE A 71 3.98 5.22 10.09
CA PHE A 71 4.89 5.03 8.97
C PHE A 71 4.16 5.08 7.63
N HIS A 72 4.72 5.79 6.67
CA HIS A 72 4.33 5.69 5.27
C HIS A 72 5.55 5.32 4.43
N LEU A 73 5.55 4.12 3.88
CA LEU A 73 6.70 3.58 3.13
C LEU A 73 6.89 4.22 1.75
N MET A 74 5.87 4.90 1.24
CA MET A 74 5.87 5.50 -0.09
C MET A 74 6.25 4.50 -1.19
N ILE A 75 6.99 4.90 -2.22
CA ILE A 75 7.28 4.06 -3.38
C ILE A 75 8.34 3.00 -3.06
N ALA A 76 9.41 3.40 -2.40
CA ALA A 76 10.64 2.60 -2.28
C ALA A 76 11.05 2.28 -0.84
N GLY A 77 10.27 2.71 0.14
CA GLY A 77 10.48 2.37 1.55
C GLY A 77 10.22 0.89 1.81
N ARG A 78 11.07 0.25 2.59
CA ARG A 78 10.96 -1.16 2.96
C ARG A 78 11.36 -1.36 4.40
N PHE A 79 10.58 -2.15 5.13
CA PHE A 79 10.97 -2.69 6.42
C PHE A 79 11.78 -3.98 6.25
N HIS A 80 12.69 -4.20 7.18
CA HIS A 80 13.46 -5.43 7.31
C HIS A 80 13.57 -5.79 8.78
N TRP A 81 13.52 -7.09 9.08
CA TRP A 81 13.79 -7.61 10.41
C TRP A 81 15.23 -8.09 10.48
N LYS A 82 16.03 -7.52 11.36
CA LYS A 82 17.47 -7.79 11.51
C LYS A 82 17.81 -8.15 12.94
N GLN A 83 19.06 -8.56 13.16
CA GLN A 83 19.57 -8.73 14.52
C GLN A 83 19.62 -7.40 15.25
N ARG A 84 19.38 -7.43 16.55
CA ARG A 84 19.50 -6.25 17.44
C ARG A 84 20.86 -5.56 17.23
N GLY A 85 20.85 -4.24 17.18
CA GLY A 85 22.05 -3.44 16.94
C GLY A 85 22.60 -3.51 15.51
N ALA A 86 21.85 -4.07 14.54
CA ALA A 86 22.27 -4.13 13.15
C ALA A 86 22.68 -2.74 12.63
N LYS A 87 23.82 -2.67 11.93
CA LYS A 87 24.35 -1.39 11.44
C LYS A 87 23.39 -0.77 10.41
N LEU A 88 23.08 0.49 10.58
CA LEU A 88 22.45 1.32 9.56
C LEU A 88 23.52 1.75 8.56
N ALA A 89 23.79 0.92 7.56
CA ALA A 89 24.86 1.15 6.60
C ALA A 89 24.30 1.64 5.25
N GLY A 90 25.04 2.57 4.64
CA GLY A 90 24.78 3.06 3.29
C GLY A 90 23.69 4.12 3.19
N ARG A 91 23.62 4.72 2.00
CA ARG A 91 22.75 5.86 1.66
C ARG A 91 21.24 5.55 1.67
N HIS A 92 20.87 4.28 1.81
CA HIS A 92 19.48 3.84 1.76
C HIS A 92 18.88 3.62 3.15
N ALA A 93 19.71 3.54 4.20
CA ALA A 93 19.25 3.42 5.57
C ALA A 93 18.53 4.69 6.02
N LEU A 94 17.39 4.54 6.68
CA LEU A 94 16.59 5.66 7.20
C LEU A 94 16.52 5.64 8.73
N ALA A 95 16.17 4.51 9.32
CA ALA A 95 16.05 4.34 10.77
C ALA A 95 16.15 2.86 11.18
N ALA A 96 16.41 2.64 12.47
CA ALA A 96 16.21 1.36 13.13
C ALA A 96 15.55 1.56 14.50
N PHE A 97 14.70 0.60 14.86
CA PHE A 97 14.06 0.48 16.16
C PHE A 97 14.52 -0.85 16.74
N ASP A 98 15.29 -0.79 17.82
CA ASP A 98 15.83 -1.98 18.46
C ASP A 98 14.90 -2.48 19.56
N PHE A 99 14.72 -3.79 19.59
CA PHE A 99 13.93 -4.55 20.56
C PHE A 99 14.79 -5.68 21.12
N ALA A 100 14.35 -6.32 22.19
CA ALA A 100 15.09 -7.44 22.78
C ALA A 100 15.37 -8.57 21.77
N LYS A 101 14.41 -8.88 20.89
CA LYS A 101 14.48 -9.99 19.93
C LYS A 101 15.10 -9.63 18.57
N GLY A 102 15.31 -8.36 18.26
CA GLY A 102 15.81 -7.93 16.97
C GLY A 102 15.70 -6.44 16.73
N ALA A 103 15.84 -6.04 15.49
CA ALA A 103 15.73 -4.65 15.04
C ALA A 103 14.82 -4.53 13.82
N LEU A 104 13.83 -3.65 13.91
CA LEU A 104 13.07 -3.21 12.74
C LEU A 104 13.86 -2.10 12.05
N THR A 105 14.39 -2.37 10.86
CA THR A 105 15.11 -1.38 10.07
C THR A 105 14.27 -0.90 8.91
N LEU A 106 14.36 0.40 8.61
CA LEU A 106 13.70 1.03 7.47
C LEU A 106 14.74 1.51 6.46
N THR A 107 14.56 1.11 5.21
CA THR A 107 15.38 1.55 4.09
C THR A 107 14.52 2.15 2.98
N GLU A 108 15.10 3.00 2.12
CA GLU A 108 14.42 3.49 0.92
C GLU A 108 15.38 3.52 -0.27
N PHE A 109 15.08 2.70 -1.27
CA PHE A 109 15.84 2.58 -2.52
C PHE A 109 15.25 3.51 -3.58
N GLY A 110 15.76 4.71 -3.67
CA GLY A 110 15.29 5.68 -4.68
C GLY A 110 16.10 6.97 -4.64
N PRO A 111 16.08 7.75 -5.72
CA PRO A 111 16.81 9.03 -5.78
C PRO A 111 16.17 10.09 -4.85
N LYS A 112 14.85 10.02 -4.68
CA LYS A 112 14.11 10.91 -3.78
C LYS A 112 13.64 10.13 -2.57
N LYS A 113 14.04 10.56 -1.37
CA LYS A 113 13.56 10.01 -0.10
C LYS A 113 12.19 10.62 0.21
N ARG A 114 11.14 9.78 0.23
CA ARG A 114 9.75 10.19 0.44
C ARG A 114 9.08 9.47 1.61
N ALA A 115 9.67 8.38 2.07
CA ALA A 115 9.17 7.68 3.26
C ALA A 115 9.06 8.66 4.43
N SER A 116 8.06 8.48 5.26
CA SER A 116 7.80 9.36 6.39
C SER A 116 7.44 8.60 7.65
N LEU A 117 7.81 9.17 8.78
CA LEU A 117 7.45 8.78 10.12
C LEU A 117 6.87 9.99 10.84
N HIS A 118 5.71 9.82 11.44
CA HIS A 118 5.13 10.79 12.36
C HIS A 118 5.02 10.15 13.74
N VAL A 119 5.33 10.92 14.76
CA VAL A 119 5.03 10.57 16.15
C VAL A 119 3.76 11.31 16.53
N VAL A 120 2.76 10.58 17.01
CA VAL A 120 1.44 11.13 17.32
C VAL A 120 1.06 10.73 18.73
N ARG A 121 0.59 11.66 19.55
CA ARG A 121 0.07 11.39 20.88
C ARG A 121 -1.45 11.49 20.84
N GLY A 122 -2.12 10.44 21.33
CA GLY A 122 -3.56 10.33 21.32
C GLY A 122 -4.09 9.64 20.06
N GLU A 123 -4.81 8.53 20.23
CA GLU A 123 -5.41 7.78 19.12
C GLU A 123 -6.38 8.64 18.29
N ALA A 124 -7.09 9.56 18.91
CA ALA A 124 -8.00 10.46 18.21
C ALA A 124 -7.29 11.32 17.14
N ASN A 125 -6.01 11.64 17.34
CA ASN A 125 -5.22 12.43 16.40
C ASN A 125 -4.75 11.64 15.18
N LEU A 126 -4.90 10.32 15.16
CA LEU A 126 -4.66 9.48 13.98
C LEU A 126 -5.62 9.82 12.84
N ALA A 127 -6.76 10.42 13.12
CA ALA A 127 -7.71 10.89 12.11
C ALA A 127 -7.10 11.86 11.09
N GLU A 128 -6.08 12.63 11.48
CA GLU A 128 -5.35 13.53 10.56
C GLU A 128 -4.55 12.76 9.49
N HIS A 129 -4.27 11.49 9.75
CA HIS A 129 -3.55 10.61 8.83
C HIS A 129 -4.49 9.71 8.02
N ASP A 130 -5.79 9.71 8.30
CA ASP A 130 -6.79 8.94 7.58
C ASP A 130 -7.34 9.74 6.39
N PRO A 131 -7.14 9.27 5.15
CA PRO A 131 -7.76 9.91 4.00
C PRO A 131 -9.28 9.74 3.92
N GLY A 132 -9.88 8.83 4.70
CA GLY A 132 -11.33 8.62 4.79
C GLY A 132 -11.93 7.74 3.70
N GLY A 133 -11.13 7.02 2.92
CA GLY A 133 -11.63 6.04 1.95
C GLY A 133 -12.17 4.78 2.61
N ILE A 134 -13.15 4.14 1.97
CA ILE A 134 -13.74 2.89 2.49
C ILE A 134 -12.73 1.74 2.48
N GLU A 135 -12.82 0.85 3.47
CA GLU A 135 -12.07 -0.39 3.53
C GLU A 135 -12.69 -1.43 2.60
N VAL A 136 -12.12 -1.57 1.40
CA VAL A 136 -12.75 -2.29 0.27
C VAL A 136 -13.02 -3.77 0.51
N LEU A 137 -12.25 -4.42 1.38
CA LEU A 137 -12.47 -5.85 1.71
C LEU A 137 -13.64 -6.05 2.69
N GLU A 138 -14.00 -5.03 3.45
CA GLU A 138 -15.06 -5.04 4.46
C GLU A 138 -16.34 -4.37 3.96
N ALA A 139 -16.22 -3.51 2.95
CA ALA A 139 -17.32 -2.72 2.42
C ALA A 139 -18.38 -3.58 1.73
N SER A 140 -19.64 -3.20 1.90
CA SER A 140 -20.76 -3.72 1.12
C SER A 140 -20.74 -3.16 -0.31
N LEU A 141 -21.46 -3.83 -1.24
CA LEU A 141 -21.68 -3.31 -2.59
C LEU A 141 -22.29 -1.90 -2.57
N GLU A 142 -23.18 -1.63 -1.64
CA GLU A 142 -23.81 -0.33 -1.52
C GLU A 142 -22.82 0.76 -1.12
N SER A 143 -21.99 0.52 -0.09
CA SER A 143 -20.92 1.44 0.30
C SER A 143 -19.90 1.65 -0.81
N PHE A 144 -19.61 0.60 -1.60
CA PHE A 144 -18.71 0.70 -2.76
C PHE A 144 -19.33 1.59 -3.85
N ARG A 145 -20.62 1.41 -4.16
CA ARG A 145 -21.37 2.23 -5.11
C ARG A 145 -21.41 3.70 -4.68
N GLU A 146 -21.69 3.97 -3.42
CA GLU A 146 -21.67 5.32 -2.87
C GLU A 146 -20.29 5.97 -3.03
N ALA A 147 -19.22 5.25 -2.71
CA ALA A 147 -17.85 5.74 -2.89
C ALA A 147 -17.53 6.06 -4.35
N LEU A 148 -17.94 5.20 -5.30
CA LEU A 148 -17.80 5.45 -6.74
C LEU A 148 -18.53 6.71 -7.21
N SER A 149 -19.68 7.02 -6.62
CA SER A 149 -20.55 8.13 -7.03
C SER A 149 -20.15 9.48 -6.41
N ARG A 150 -19.30 9.51 -5.38
CA ARG A 150 -18.87 10.76 -4.72
C ARG A 150 -18.17 11.73 -5.68
N GLU A 151 -17.43 11.21 -6.63
CA GLU A 151 -16.69 11.98 -7.62
C GLU A 151 -16.80 11.33 -9.00
N ASN A 152 -16.94 12.13 -10.06
CA ASN A 152 -16.98 11.61 -11.42
C ASN A 152 -15.61 11.75 -12.11
N HIS A 153 -14.78 10.73 -11.94
CA HIS A 153 -13.44 10.63 -12.52
C HIS A 153 -13.27 9.35 -13.31
N THR A 154 -12.14 9.22 -14.02
CA THR A 154 -11.79 7.95 -14.66
C THR A 154 -11.64 6.86 -13.60
N LEU A 155 -12.03 5.63 -13.92
CA LEU A 155 -11.96 4.50 -12.97
C LEU A 155 -10.57 4.32 -12.37
N LYS A 156 -9.52 4.49 -13.19
CA LYS A 156 -8.15 4.45 -12.69
C LYS A 156 -7.91 5.48 -11.60
N ARG A 157 -8.35 6.71 -11.79
CA ARG A 157 -8.20 7.79 -10.80
C ARG A 157 -9.08 7.53 -9.57
N THR A 158 -10.30 7.10 -9.77
CA THR A 158 -11.26 6.80 -8.71
C THR A 158 -10.73 5.70 -7.78
N LEU A 159 -10.30 4.56 -8.34
CA LEU A 159 -9.75 3.46 -7.56
C LEU A 159 -8.46 3.82 -6.79
N THR A 160 -7.64 4.69 -7.36
CA THR A 160 -6.37 5.09 -6.72
C THR A 160 -6.52 6.26 -5.74
N SER A 161 -7.71 6.86 -5.64
CA SER A 161 -8.01 7.95 -4.70
C SER A 161 -8.13 7.42 -3.28
N PRO A 162 -7.23 7.80 -2.35
CA PRO A 162 -7.28 7.32 -0.98
C PRO A 162 -8.46 7.86 -0.18
N HIS A 163 -9.13 8.90 -0.69
CA HIS A 163 -10.36 9.46 -0.09
C HIS A 163 -11.61 8.65 -0.45
N LEU A 164 -11.53 7.82 -1.48
CA LEU A 164 -12.64 6.96 -1.93
C LEU A 164 -12.40 5.51 -1.54
N PHE A 165 -11.22 4.98 -1.84
CA PHE A 165 -10.87 3.58 -1.62
C PHE A 165 -9.54 3.46 -0.87
N SER A 166 -9.60 2.87 0.32
CA SER A 166 -8.44 2.65 1.17
C SER A 166 -7.50 1.61 0.56
N GLY A 167 -6.21 1.91 0.51
CA GLY A 167 -5.15 0.93 0.23
C GLY A 167 -4.91 0.58 -1.24
N ILE A 168 -5.81 0.89 -2.18
CA ILE A 168 -5.60 0.63 -3.62
C ILE A 168 -4.63 1.65 -4.21
N GLY A 169 -3.69 1.18 -5.03
CA GLY A 169 -2.73 2.03 -5.72
C GLY A 169 -2.60 1.70 -7.20
N ASN A 170 -1.45 2.02 -7.78
CA ASN A 170 -1.26 1.93 -9.21
C ASN A 170 -1.28 0.50 -9.74
N ALA A 171 -0.68 -0.44 -9.00
CA ALA A 171 -0.56 -1.82 -9.46
C ALA A 171 -1.90 -2.55 -9.38
N TYR A 172 -2.51 -2.58 -8.20
CA TYR A 172 -3.76 -3.33 -8.05
C TYR A 172 -4.94 -2.70 -8.79
N SER A 173 -4.97 -1.39 -9.02
CA SER A 173 -6.01 -0.80 -9.85
C SER A 173 -5.93 -1.23 -11.32
N ASP A 174 -4.73 -1.48 -11.89
CA ASP A 174 -4.60 -2.06 -13.22
C ASP A 174 -5.15 -3.49 -13.27
N GLU A 175 -4.78 -4.31 -12.29
CA GLU A 175 -5.25 -5.71 -12.18
C GLU A 175 -6.76 -5.81 -11.96
N ILE A 176 -7.31 -4.97 -11.08
CA ILE A 176 -8.76 -4.88 -10.83
C ILE A 176 -9.52 -4.52 -12.10
N LEU A 177 -9.08 -3.48 -12.81
CA LEU A 177 -9.74 -3.05 -14.05
C LEU A 177 -9.61 -4.09 -15.16
N HIS A 178 -8.50 -4.79 -15.23
CA HIS A 178 -8.33 -5.90 -16.18
C HIS A 178 -9.31 -7.05 -15.87
N ARG A 179 -9.41 -7.47 -14.59
CA ARG A 179 -10.33 -8.50 -14.14
C ARG A 179 -11.80 -8.12 -14.37
N ALA A 180 -12.14 -6.85 -14.08
CA ALA A 180 -13.47 -6.30 -14.31
C ALA A 180 -13.82 -6.12 -15.79
N ARG A 181 -12.82 -6.20 -16.69
CA ARG A 181 -12.95 -5.89 -18.12
C ARG A 181 -13.47 -4.47 -18.36
N LEU A 182 -12.96 -3.52 -17.60
CA LEU A 182 -13.35 -2.11 -17.70
C LEU A 182 -12.17 -1.25 -18.11
N SER A 183 -12.45 -0.26 -18.96
CA SER A 183 -11.46 0.70 -19.42
C SER A 183 -10.93 1.54 -18.25
N PRO A 184 -9.60 1.75 -18.14
CA PRO A 184 -9.06 2.68 -17.14
C PRO A 184 -9.54 4.12 -17.31
N LYS A 185 -10.02 4.48 -18.52
CA LYS A 185 -10.59 5.79 -18.85
C LYS A 185 -12.11 5.86 -18.72
N ALA A 186 -12.80 4.76 -18.46
CA ALA A 186 -14.25 4.81 -18.21
C ALA A 186 -14.53 5.73 -17.02
N MET A 187 -15.61 6.49 -17.09
CA MET A 187 -16.01 7.45 -16.05
C MET A 187 -16.83 6.75 -14.98
N SER A 188 -16.51 6.96 -13.71
CA SER A 188 -17.17 6.29 -12.59
C SER A 188 -18.69 6.59 -12.52
N GLY A 189 -19.09 7.80 -12.88
CA GLY A 189 -20.50 8.19 -12.92
C GLY A 189 -21.29 7.71 -14.15
N LYS A 190 -20.68 6.92 -15.04
CA LYS A 190 -21.32 6.41 -16.26
C LYS A 190 -21.41 4.87 -16.31
N LEU A 191 -21.02 4.20 -15.25
CA LEU A 191 -21.09 2.74 -15.18
C LEU A 191 -22.54 2.28 -15.09
N ALA A 192 -22.85 1.20 -15.82
CA ALA A 192 -24.08 0.45 -15.64
C ALA A 192 -24.01 -0.39 -14.34
N GLU A 193 -25.16 -0.82 -13.82
CA GLU A 193 -25.24 -1.53 -12.55
C GLU A 193 -24.41 -2.82 -12.55
N ASP A 194 -24.48 -3.60 -13.62
CA ASP A 194 -23.70 -4.82 -13.81
C ASP A 194 -22.19 -4.56 -13.87
N GLU A 195 -21.78 -3.38 -14.35
CA GLU A 195 -20.38 -2.96 -14.36
C GLU A 195 -19.89 -2.60 -12.97
N ILE A 196 -20.75 -1.97 -12.14
CA ILE A 196 -20.45 -1.66 -10.74
C ILE A 196 -20.28 -2.95 -9.93
N GLU A 197 -21.22 -3.90 -10.07
CA GLU A 197 -21.15 -5.22 -9.42
C GLU A 197 -19.86 -5.95 -9.83
N ARG A 198 -19.58 -6.00 -11.11
CA ARG A 198 -18.38 -6.64 -11.66
C ARG A 198 -17.10 -6.00 -11.16
N LEU A 199 -17.06 -4.64 -11.03
CA LEU A 199 -15.93 -3.92 -10.49
C LEU A 199 -15.73 -4.21 -8.99
N TYR A 200 -16.82 -4.26 -8.23
CA TYR A 200 -16.81 -4.62 -6.81
C TYR A 200 -16.25 -6.02 -6.59
N GLU A 201 -16.76 -7.01 -7.29
CA GLU A 201 -16.29 -8.40 -7.20
C GLU A 201 -14.83 -8.54 -7.64
N ALA A 202 -14.44 -7.86 -8.73
CA ALA A 202 -13.06 -7.84 -9.20
C ALA A 202 -12.12 -7.20 -8.18
N THR A 203 -12.57 -6.15 -7.48
CA THR A 203 -11.78 -5.49 -6.44
C THR A 203 -11.51 -6.44 -5.28
N ARG A 204 -12.54 -7.05 -4.75
CA ARG A 204 -12.43 -7.98 -3.61
C ARG A 204 -11.59 -9.20 -3.97
N SER A 205 -11.93 -9.89 -5.06
CA SER A 205 -11.23 -11.10 -5.46
C SER A 205 -9.75 -10.85 -5.77
N THR A 206 -9.42 -9.78 -6.49
CA THR A 206 -8.02 -9.44 -6.78
C THR A 206 -7.23 -9.21 -5.51
N LEU A 207 -7.73 -8.37 -4.60
CA LEU A 207 -6.99 -8.03 -3.38
C LEU A 207 -6.89 -9.21 -2.42
N THR A 208 -7.93 -10.04 -2.30
CA THR A 208 -7.93 -11.24 -1.45
C THR A 208 -6.95 -12.29 -1.97
N GLU A 209 -7.00 -12.61 -3.26
CA GLU A 209 -6.09 -13.60 -3.88
C GLU A 209 -4.62 -13.18 -3.72
N TRP A 210 -4.31 -11.92 -3.97
CA TRP A 210 -2.96 -11.40 -3.78
C TRP A 210 -2.52 -11.40 -2.31
N LEU A 211 -3.43 -11.09 -1.39
CA LEU A 211 -3.14 -11.16 0.04
C LEU A 211 -2.83 -12.60 0.48
N GLU A 212 -3.63 -13.57 0.03
CA GLU A 212 -3.41 -14.99 0.33
C GLU A 212 -2.09 -15.50 -0.27
N GLN A 213 -1.79 -15.11 -1.51
CA GLN A 213 -0.51 -15.44 -2.14
C GLN A 213 0.67 -14.87 -1.34
N LEU A 214 0.61 -13.61 -0.92
CA LEU A 214 1.66 -12.99 -0.13
C LEU A 214 1.82 -13.63 1.26
N ARG A 215 0.72 -13.98 1.91
CA ARG A 215 0.75 -14.73 3.17
C ARG A 215 1.47 -16.07 3.00
N ALA A 216 1.18 -16.78 1.91
CA ALA A 216 1.84 -18.04 1.59
C ALA A 216 3.34 -17.85 1.30
N GLU A 217 3.72 -16.78 0.59
CA GLU A 217 5.13 -16.46 0.30
C GLU A 217 5.92 -16.06 1.55
N VAL A 218 5.32 -15.29 2.45
CA VAL A 218 5.96 -14.80 3.69
C VAL A 218 5.99 -15.88 4.77
N GLY A 219 4.95 -16.68 4.89
CA GLY A 219 4.80 -17.68 5.94
C GLY A 219 4.95 -17.06 7.34
N ASP A 220 5.74 -17.70 8.20
CA ASP A 220 6.07 -17.19 9.55
C ASP A 220 7.22 -16.17 9.54
N GLY A 221 7.81 -15.90 8.38
CA GLY A 221 8.93 -14.98 8.22
C GLY A 221 8.55 -13.51 8.23
N PHE A 222 9.49 -12.68 7.76
CA PHE A 222 9.28 -11.25 7.56
C PHE A 222 9.26 -10.93 6.06
N PRO A 223 8.38 -10.04 5.56
CA PRO A 223 8.25 -9.74 4.13
C PRO A 223 9.41 -8.87 3.62
N GLU A 224 10.59 -9.49 3.46
CA GLU A 224 11.84 -8.80 3.07
C GLU A 224 11.84 -8.27 1.63
N GLY A 225 11.01 -8.81 0.78
CA GLY A 225 11.08 -8.60 -0.67
C GLY A 225 9.81 -8.13 -1.34
N VAL A 226 9.04 -7.23 -0.74
CA VAL A 226 7.87 -6.65 -1.42
C VAL A 226 8.32 -5.96 -2.72
N ARG A 227 8.12 -6.64 -3.86
CA ARG A 227 8.51 -6.15 -5.19
C ARG A 227 7.34 -5.47 -5.89
N HIS A 228 7.65 -4.47 -6.73
CA HIS A 228 6.65 -3.78 -7.54
C HIS A 228 6.23 -4.60 -8.79
N ASP A 229 7.15 -5.37 -9.31
CA ASP A 229 6.98 -6.27 -10.45
C ASP A 229 6.77 -7.69 -9.92
N ARG A 230 5.54 -8.04 -9.66
CA ARG A 230 5.19 -9.37 -9.17
C ARG A 230 5.00 -10.32 -10.34
N ALA A 231 5.71 -11.42 -10.31
CA ALA A 231 5.41 -12.55 -11.18
C ALA A 231 3.93 -12.95 -10.96
N GLY A 232 3.15 -12.98 -12.03
CA GLY A 232 1.73 -13.33 -11.97
C GLY A 232 0.75 -12.17 -12.13
N MET A 233 1.19 -10.89 -12.15
CA MET A 233 0.32 -9.80 -12.56
C MET A 233 -0.09 -9.96 -14.02
N ALA A 234 -1.36 -9.67 -14.32
CA ALA A 234 -1.92 -9.86 -15.65
C ALA A 234 -1.53 -8.74 -16.62
N VAL A 235 -1.49 -7.50 -16.15
CA VAL A 235 -1.21 -6.33 -17.00
C VAL A 235 -0.21 -5.35 -16.41
N HIS A 236 -0.17 -5.18 -15.08
CA HIS A 236 0.70 -4.18 -14.46
C HIS A 236 2.19 -4.49 -14.68
N GLY A 237 2.92 -3.51 -15.24
CA GLY A 237 4.35 -3.66 -15.56
C GLY A 237 4.64 -4.49 -16.81
N ARG A 238 3.62 -4.94 -17.55
CA ARG A 238 3.75 -5.91 -18.65
C ARG A 238 3.52 -5.29 -20.06
N TYR A 239 3.92 -4.04 -20.22
CA TYR A 239 3.79 -3.38 -21.52
C TYR A 239 4.45 -4.20 -22.65
N ASN A 240 3.73 -4.40 -23.76
CA ASN A 240 4.07 -5.24 -24.93
C ASN A 240 4.15 -6.75 -24.67
N GLU A 241 3.93 -7.23 -23.44
CA GLU A 241 3.79 -8.67 -23.19
C GLU A 241 2.39 -9.16 -23.53
N PRO A 242 2.22 -10.45 -23.85
CA PRO A 242 0.89 -11.00 -24.12
C PRO A 242 0.01 -10.99 -22.87
N CYS A 243 -1.23 -10.53 -23.04
CA CYS A 243 -2.27 -10.66 -22.02
C CYS A 243 -2.52 -12.14 -21.72
N PRO A 244 -2.52 -12.58 -20.44
CA PRO A 244 -2.70 -14.00 -20.10
C PRO A 244 -4.09 -14.53 -20.47
N VAL A 245 -5.08 -13.66 -20.69
CA VAL A 245 -6.45 -14.05 -21.01
C VAL A 245 -6.67 -14.20 -22.53
N CYS A 246 -6.13 -13.28 -23.34
CA CYS A 246 -6.47 -13.23 -24.77
C CYS A 246 -5.27 -13.15 -25.72
N GLY A 247 -4.03 -13.10 -25.22
CA GLY A 247 -2.82 -13.04 -26.01
C GLY A 247 -2.50 -11.68 -26.63
N THR A 248 -3.43 -10.71 -26.57
CA THR A 248 -3.19 -9.37 -27.14
C THR A 248 -2.08 -8.64 -26.35
N PRO A 249 -1.15 -7.93 -27.00
CA PRO A 249 -0.13 -7.18 -26.30
C PRO A 249 -0.72 -6.12 -25.37
N VAL A 250 -0.32 -6.17 -24.09
CA VAL A 250 -0.70 -5.18 -23.07
C VAL A 250 -0.22 -3.80 -23.48
N GLN A 251 -1.09 -2.83 -23.37
CA GLN A 251 -0.81 -1.43 -23.66
C GLN A 251 -0.58 -0.63 -22.38
N ARG A 252 -0.07 0.60 -22.53
CA ARG A 252 0.13 1.51 -21.43
C ARG A 252 -0.38 2.91 -21.73
N LEU A 253 -0.77 3.61 -20.68
CA LEU A 253 -1.04 5.04 -20.65
C LEU A 253 0.00 5.69 -19.77
N ARG A 254 0.75 6.64 -20.29
CA ARG A 254 1.71 7.43 -19.52
C ARG A 254 1.11 8.77 -19.11
N ARG A 255 1.31 9.13 -17.87
CA ARG A 255 0.91 10.42 -17.32
C ARG A 255 1.96 10.89 -16.31
N GLN A 256 2.81 11.85 -16.71
CA GLN A 256 3.89 12.37 -15.88
C GLN A 256 4.72 11.24 -15.21
N ASP A 257 4.56 11.06 -13.91
CA ASP A 257 5.32 10.08 -13.09
C ASP A 257 4.58 8.74 -12.91
N SER A 258 3.47 8.49 -13.61
CA SER A 258 2.68 7.27 -13.48
C SER A 258 2.40 6.61 -14.83
N GLU A 259 2.37 5.28 -14.81
CA GLU A 259 1.98 4.43 -15.93
C GLU A 259 0.80 3.57 -15.53
N SER A 260 -0.20 3.44 -16.40
CA SER A 260 -1.30 2.48 -16.26
C SER A 260 -1.20 1.45 -17.36
N ASN A 261 -1.37 0.19 -17.04
CA ASN A 261 -1.34 -0.90 -18.00
C ASN A 261 -2.74 -1.50 -18.19
N TYR A 262 -3.08 -1.86 -19.42
CA TYR A 262 -4.37 -2.43 -19.76
C TYR A 262 -4.27 -3.33 -20.99
N CYS A 263 -5.22 -4.26 -21.14
CA CYS A 263 -5.36 -5.07 -22.35
C CYS A 263 -6.44 -4.46 -23.26
N PRO A 264 -6.11 -4.01 -24.49
CA PRO A 264 -7.09 -3.40 -25.37
C PRO A 264 -8.27 -4.32 -25.66
N ARG A 265 -8.01 -5.59 -25.99
CA ARG A 265 -9.08 -6.55 -26.32
C ARG A 265 -10.01 -6.86 -25.14
N CYS A 266 -9.46 -6.97 -23.91
CA CYS A 266 -10.27 -7.32 -22.76
C CYS A 266 -11.03 -6.13 -22.17
N GLN A 267 -10.55 -4.89 -22.36
CA GLN A 267 -11.00 -3.71 -21.59
C GLN A 267 -11.55 -2.57 -22.45
N THR A 268 -11.25 -2.54 -23.77
CA THR A 268 -11.58 -1.40 -24.65
C THR A 268 -12.03 -1.84 -26.05
N ASP A 269 -12.55 -3.07 -26.21
CA ASP A 269 -13.02 -3.64 -27.47
C ASP A 269 -12.01 -3.54 -28.64
N GLY A 270 -10.71 -3.56 -28.31
CA GLY A 270 -9.60 -3.43 -29.25
C GLY A 270 -9.10 -2.01 -29.46
N GLU A 271 -9.72 -1.00 -28.86
CA GLU A 271 -9.29 0.38 -28.97
C GLU A 271 -7.97 0.62 -28.20
N ILE A 272 -7.01 1.27 -28.88
CA ILE A 272 -5.78 1.76 -28.24
C ILE A 272 -6.02 3.18 -27.73
N LEU A 273 -6.02 3.32 -26.41
CA LEU A 273 -6.28 4.58 -25.75
C LEU A 273 -5.06 5.53 -25.91
N ALA A 274 -5.32 6.77 -26.32
CA ALA A 274 -4.27 7.78 -26.45
C ALA A 274 -3.79 8.28 -25.06
N ASP A 275 -2.50 8.56 -24.92
CA ASP A 275 -1.96 9.33 -23.81
C ASP A 275 -2.58 10.75 -23.81
N ARG A 276 -2.89 11.28 -22.63
CA ARG A 276 -3.32 12.67 -22.46
C ARG A 276 -2.57 13.31 -21.31
#